data_2e44781aa0bab2ef7aa761579bea646a
#
_entry.id   2e44781aa0bab2ef7aa761579bea646a
#
_cell.length_a   1.000
_cell.length_b   1.000
_cell.length_c   1.000
_cell.angle_alpha   90.00
_cell.angle_beta   90.00
_cell.angle_gamma   90.00
#
_symmetry.space_group_name_H-M   'P 1'
#
loop_
_entity.id
_entity.type
_entity.pdbx_description
1 polymer ?
#
loop_
_entity_poly.entity_id
_entity_poly.type
_entity_poly.pdbx_seq_one_letter_code
_entity_poly.pdbx_strand_id
1 'polypeptide(L)'
;MSLPPDFTLLQVVPELETGGAEQSAIDVAQAVVRAGGQALVATRGGRMTARLEADGGRLAQMPVQTKNPLVMLGNAARLTALIRQEKVSLVHARSRAPAFSALWAARTTRTPFVATYHGVYKAQSGLKRWYNAVMTRGDLVIANSEYTRAHVLAEHGIDPDRLVTIPRGIDLARFDPAFVTPDRVEALRTAWNIPADNRTRILLAGRLTRIKGHLTIVAAARQMAAAGRRDFLILFAGDDQGRTGYAAEVQAAIDAAGLTEAIRIVGHCDDMPAAYKLADLAILPTTVPESFGRAAVEPQAMGRPVIASDHGGVTETVVDGVTGWLAPVEDPQGWAAAMIRAIDLGPGKRLEMGEVGKKRARQLYSVDAMCAATLAAYEKVLEARR
;
A
#
# COMPACT_ATOMS: atom_id res chain seq x y z
N MET A 1 23.93 5.52 -9.25
CA MET A 1 23.58 6.78 -8.57
C MET A 1 24.38 6.83 -7.29
N SER A 2 25.18 7.85 -7.10
CA SER A 2 25.97 8.03 -5.86
C SER A 2 25.43 9.25 -5.12
N LEU A 3 24.87 9.05 -3.95
CA LEU A 3 24.55 10.14 -3.04
C LEU A 3 25.83 10.96 -2.76
N PRO A 4 25.72 12.25 -2.43
CA PRO A 4 26.90 13.04 -2.02
C PRO A 4 27.66 12.34 -0.90
N PRO A 5 28.98 12.49 -0.82
CA PRO A 5 29.76 12.06 0.34
C PRO A 5 29.11 12.65 1.61
N ASP A 6 29.04 11.87 2.68
CA ASP A 6 28.46 12.26 3.97
C ASP A 6 26.95 12.58 3.94
N PHE A 7 26.20 12.09 2.94
CA PHE A 7 24.75 12.30 2.90
C PHE A 7 24.05 11.68 4.11
N THR A 8 23.30 12.50 4.83
CA THR A 8 22.49 12.08 5.98
C THR A 8 21.03 12.41 5.73
N LEU A 9 20.18 11.36 5.65
CA LEU A 9 18.73 11.48 5.54
C LEU A 9 18.08 11.46 6.94
N LEU A 10 17.17 12.40 7.21
CA LEU A 10 16.26 12.34 8.34
C LEU A 10 14.84 12.11 7.85
N GLN A 11 14.29 10.93 8.06
CA GLN A 11 12.87 10.66 7.83
C GLN A 11 12.05 10.89 9.10
N VAL A 12 10.85 11.46 8.97
CA VAL A 12 9.95 11.72 10.11
C VAL A 12 8.64 11.00 9.85
N VAL A 13 8.38 9.95 10.67
CA VAL A 13 7.27 9.00 10.53
C VAL A 13 6.55 8.89 11.87
N PRO A 14 5.20 8.84 11.93
CA PRO A 14 4.48 8.79 13.21
C PRO A 14 4.90 7.60 14.08
N GLU A 15 4.93 6.42 13.49
CA GLU A 15 5.20 5.13 14.12
C GLU A 15 5.77 4.13 13.09
N LEU A 16 6.34 3.02 13.55
CA LEU A 16 6.87 1.93 12.71
C LEU A 16 6.18 0.60 13.08
N GLU A 17 4.85 0.52 12.83
CA GLU A 17 4.08 -0.70 13.13
C GLU A 17 4.00 -1.64 11.92
N THR A 18 2.98 -1.52 11.07
CA THR A 18 2.74 -2.46 9.94
C THR A 18 2.25 -1.79 8.66
N GLY A 19 2.22 -0.46 8.62
CA GLY A 19 1.65 0.28 7.50
C GLY A 19 2.58 0.37 6.29
N GLY A 20 2.00 0.56 5.10
CA GLY A 20 2.78 0.69 3.87
C GLY A 20 3.66 1.94 3.81
N ALA A 21 3.29 3.04 4.50
CA ALA A 21 4.12 4.23 4.62
C ALA A 21 5.38 3.97 5.46
N GLU A 22 5.21 3.21 6.54
CA GLU A 22 6.25 2.78 7.47
C GLU A 22 7.24 1.85 6.78
N GLN A 23 6.71 0.84 6.06
CA GLN A 23 7.51 -0.06 5.24
C GLN A 23 8.37 0.74 4.23
N SER A 24 7.77 1.66 3.48
CA SER A 24 8.52 2.49 2.51
C SER A 24 9.56 3.38 3.18
N ALA A 25 9.36 3.78 4.44
CA ALA A 25 10.38 4.54 5.17
C ALA A 25 11.60 3.68 5.48
N ILE A 26 11.39 2.43 5.89
CA ILE A 26 12.48 1.48 6.17
C ILE A 26 13.20 1.11 4.88
N ASP A 27 12.47 0.80 3.80
CA ASP A 27 13.06 0.44 2.51
C ASP A 27 13.96 1.57 1.97
N VAL A 28 13.50 2.83 2.07
CA VAL A 28 14.30 4.01 1.67
C VAL A 28 15.48 4.24 2.62
N ALA A 29 15.34 4.02 3.94
CA ALA A 29 16.45 4.10 4.88
C ALA A 29 17.55 3.09 4.52
N GLN A 30 17.18 1.84 4.27
CA GLN A 30 18.09 0.79 3.81
C GLN A 30 18.78 1.16 2.49
N ALA A 31 18.04 1.71 1.53
CA ALA A 31 18.61 2.11 0.24
C ALA A 31 19.65 3.24 0.40
N VAL A 32 19.42 4.20 1.29
CA VAL A 32 20.39 5.26 1.62
C VAL A 32 21.64 4.67 2.24
N VAL A 33 21.51 3.74 3.20
CA VAL A 33 22.64 3.06 3.84
C VAL A 33 23.45 2.26 2.81
N ARG A 34 22.79 1.51 1.93
CA ARG A 34 23.44 0.76 0.84
C ARG A 34 24.17 1.68 -0.15
N ALA A 35 23.68 2.90 -0.34
CA ALA A 35 24.34 3.90 -1.18
C ALA A 35 25.50 4.64 -0.47
N GLY A 36 25.87 4.24 0.75
CA GLY A 36 26.96 4.82 1.54
C GLY A 36 26.57 6.04 2.38
N GLY A 37 25.29 6.42 2.42
CA GLY A 37 24.77 7.48 3.27
C GLY A 37 24.37 7.01 4.66
N GLN A 38 23.92 7.95 5.49
CA GLN A 38 23.33 7.68 6.81
C GLN A 38 21.83 7.92 6.77
N ALA A 39 21.06 7.07 7.44
CA ALA A 39 19.60 7.18 7.52
C ALA A 39 19.14 7.21 8.99
N LEU A 40 18.56 8.35 9.40
CA LEU A 40 17.86 8.51 10.68
C LEU A 40 16.35 8.48 10.47
N VAL A 41 15.63 7.84 11.39
CA VAL A 41 14.18 7.84 11.40
C VAL A 41 13.66 8.36 12.74
N ALA A 42 13.09 9.58 12.73
CA ALA A 42 12.42 10.16 13.88
C ALA A 42 10.98 9.63 13.97
N THR A 43 10.68 8.91 15.04
CA THR A 43 9.40 8.22 15.24
C THR A 43 9.15 7.92 16.72
N ARG A 44 7.91 7.58 17.10
CA ARG A 44 7.67 7.05 18.45
C ARG A 44 8.18 5.61 18.65
N GLY A 45 8.61 4.94 17.57
CA GLY A 45 8.97 3.53 17.55
C GLY A 45 7.84 2.64 17.05
N GLY A 46 7.97 1.32 17.22
CA GLY A 46 7.02 0.29 16.82
C GLY A 46 7.71 -1.03 16.50
N ARG A 47 6.91 -2.03 16.07
CA ARG A 47 7.40 -3.41 15.81
C ARG A 47 8.50 -3.49 14.77
N MET A 48 8.53 -2.56 13.82
CA MET A 48 9.52 -2.57 12.73
C MET A 48 10.82 -1.86 13.09
N THR A 49 10.98 -1.37 14.32
CA THR A 49 12.23 -0.69 14.77
C THR A 49 13.44 -1.61 14.66
N ALA A 50 13.31 -2.86 15.10
CA ALA A 50 14.41 -3.84 15.01
C ALA A 50 14.87 -4.07 13.56
N ARG A 51 13.94 -4.05 12.60
CA ARG A 51 14.27 -4.17 11.18
C ARG A 51 15.02 -2.93 10.68
N LEU A 52 14.58 -1.71 11.05
CA LEU A 52 15.29 -0.49 10.69
C LEU A 52 16.75 -0.54 11.13
N GLU A 53 17.01 -0.97 12.38
CA GLU A 53 18.35 -1.04 12.96
C GLU A 53 19.17 -2.17 12.33
N ALA A 54 18.57 -3.32 12.07
CA ALA A 54 19.24 -4.43 11.37
C ALA A 54 19.66 -4.06 9.93
N ASP A 55 18.87 -3.19 9.27
CA ASP A 55 19.15 -2.66 7.94
C ASP A 55 20.15 -1.45 7.95
N GLY A 56 20.73 -1.13 9.11
CA GLY A 56 21.73 -0.08 9.30
C GLY A 56 21.16 1.34 9.48
N GLY A 57 19.85 1.49 9.57
CA GLY A 57 19.20 2.75 9.92
C GLY A 57 19.29 3.04 11.42
N ARG A 58 19.19 4.30 11.81
CA ARG A 58 19.26 4.76 13.21
C ARG A 58 17.91 5.30 13.68
N LEU A 59 17.45 4.86 14.83
CA LEU A 59 16.23 5.36 15.46
C LEU A 59 16.52 6.66 16.23
N ALA A 60 15.68 7.71 15.97
CA ALA A 60 15.60 8.90 16.81
C ALA A 60 14.21 8.91 17.49
N GLN A 61 14.10 8.30 18.66
CA GLN A 61 12.82 8.12 19.33
C GLN A 61 12.26 9.44 19.87
N MET A 62 11.08 9.84 19.36
CA MET A 62 10.37 11.04 19.81
C MET A 62 8.87 11.00 19.46
N PRO A 63 7.99 11.70 20.20
CA PRO A 63 6.55 11.63 20.04
C PRO A 63 6.03 12.48 18.85
N VAL A 64 6.51 12.20 17.62
CA VAL A 64 6.17 12.98 16.42
C VAL A 64 4.75 12.73 15.90
N GLN A 65 4.08 11.67 16.34
CA GLN A 65 2.69 11.33 15.98
C GLN A 65 1.66 12.30 16.56
N THR A 66 2.05 13.12 17.52
CA THR A 66 1.15 14.01 18.28
C THR A 66 0.49 15.08 17.41
N LYS A 67 -0.70 15.49 17.84
CA LYS A 67 -1.40 16.68 17.32
C LYS A 67 -1.47 17.80 18.38
N ASN A 68 -0.88 17.63 19.56
CA ASN A 68 -0.80 18.66 20.59
C ASN A 68 0.21 19.74 20.14
N PRO A 69 -0.20 21.02 19.98
CA PRO A 69 0.68 22.08 19.47
C PRO A 69 1.94 22.30 20.32
N LEU A 70 1.84 22.21 21.65
CA LEU A 70 2.98 22.40 22.54
C LEU A 70 4.03 21.30 22.36
N VAL A 71 3.57 20.05 22.26
CA VAL A 71 4.46 18.91 22.01
C VAL A 71 5.05 18.99 20.59
N MET A 72 4.27 19.44 19.59
CA MET A 72 4.76 19.67 18.23
C MET A 72 5.85 20.74 18.19
N LEU A 73 5.74 21.82 18.97
CA LEU A 73 6.77 22.84 19.11
C LEU A 73 8.04 22.26 19.78
N GLY A 74 7.90 21.48 20.84
CA GLY A 74 9.00 20.76 21.46
C GLY A 74 9.69 19.79 20.49
N ASN A 75 8.91 19.08 19.65
CA ASN A 75 9.47 18.22 18.62
C ASN A 75 10.22 19.01 17.53
N ALA A 76 9.73 20.20 17.16
CA ALA A 76 10.46 21.07 16.23
C ALA A 76 11.83 21.48 16.77
N ALA A 77 11.93 21.82 18.06
CA ALA A 77 13.20 22.14 18.70
C ALA A 77 14.14 20.91 18.74
N ARG A 78 13.64 19.73 19.13
CA ARG A 78 14.42 18.48 19.15
C ARG A 78 14.90 18.10 17.75
N LEU A 79 14.05 18.18 16.73
CA LEU A 79 14.43 17.93 15.34
C LEU A 79 15.45 18.95 14.84
N THR A 80 15.34 20.24 15.21
CA THR A 80 16.34 21.27 14.89
C THR A 80 17.71 20.94 15.47
N ALA A 81 17.76 20.51 16.74
CA ALA A 81 19.00 20.08 17.39
C ALA A 81 19.59 18.84 16.68
N LEU A 82 18.77 17.83 16.41
CA LEU A 82 19.17 16.59 15.71
C LEU A 82 19.73 16.90 14.31
N ILE A 83 19.07 17.76 13.53
CA ILE A 83 19.52 18.15 12.19
C ILE A 83 20.92 18.76 12.24
N ARG A 84 21.19 19.65 13.21
CA ARG A 84 22.50 20.29 13.38
C ARG A 84 23.56 19.31 13.85
N GLN A 85 23.25 18.49 14.84
CA GLN A 85 24.16 17.50 15.43
C GLN A 85 24.61 16.47 14.40
N GLU A 86 23.67 15.91 13.65
CA GLU A 86 23.90 14.83 12.68
C GLU A 86 24.21 15.36 11.27
N LYS A 87 24.32 16.67 11.09
CA LYS A 87 24.58 17.34 9.80
C LYS A 87 23.62 16.86 8.70
N VAL A 88 22.32 16.78 9.02
CA VAL A 88 21.31 16.25 8.12
C VAL A 88 21.27 17.00 6.80
N SER A 89 21.43 16.28 5.71
CA SER A 89 21.46 16.82 4.34
C SER A 89 20.05 17.04 3.78
N LEU A 90 19.05 16.24 4.21
CA LEU A 90 17.68 16.29 3.73
C LEU A 90 16.70 15.74 4.78
N VAL A 91 15.57 16.43 4.94
CA VAL A 91 14.45 15.99 5.81
C VAL A 91 13.31 15.48 4.94
N HIS A 92 12.79 14.30 5.25
CA HIS A 92 11.65 13.70 4.53
C HIS A 92 10.51 13.36 5.48
N ALA A 93 9.38 14.07 5.37
CA ALA A 93 8.17 13.79 6.15
C ALA A 93 7.22 12.85 5.41
N ARG A 94 6.70 11.84 6.12
CA ARG A 94 5.81 10.83 5.54
C ARG A 94 4.37 10.88 6.08
N SER A 95 4.03 11.90 6.87
CA SER A 95 2.67 12.11 7.39
C SER A 95 2.47 13.55 7.82
N ARG A 96 1.20 14.00 7.82
CA ARG A 96 0.81 15.40 8.08
C ARG A 96 1.20 15.90 9.47
N ALA A 97 0.90 15.16 10.53
CA ALA A 97 1.20 15.61 11.90
C ALA A 97 2.71 15.80 12.12
N PRO A 98 3.58 14.82 11.81
CA PRO A 98 5.03 15.01 11.88
C PRO A 98 5.56 16.11 10.96
N ALA A 99 4.93 16.34 9.80
CA ALA A 99 5.39 17.31 8.82
C ALA A 99 5.43 18.75 9.35
N PHE A 100 4.56 19.13 10.30
CA PHE A 100 4.61 20.47 10.90
C PHE A 100 5.92 20.70 11.65
N SER A 101 6.28 19.81 12.56
CA SER A 101 7.53 19.90 13.33
C SER A 101 8.76 19.76 12.44
N ALA A 102 8.71 18.84 11.48
CA ALA A 102 9.77 18.58 10.53
C ALA A 102 10.03 19.76 9.59
N LEU A 103 8.98 20.37 9.03
CA LEU A 103 9.08 21.55 8.16
C LEU A 103 9.62 22.77 8.92
N TRP A 104 9.17 22.97 10.17
CA TRP A 104 9.71 24.05 11.00
C TRP A 104 11.20 23.85 11.25
N ALA A 105 11.61 22.66 11.67
CA ALA A 105 13.03 22.36 11.89
C ALA A 105 13.86 22.52 10.62
N ALA A 106 13.39 22.01 9.49
CA ALA A 106 14.05 22.12 8.20
C ALA A 106 14.24 23.60 7.77
N ARG A 107 13.20 24.45 7.94
CA ARG A 107 13.30 25.90 7.65
C ARG A 107 14.27 26.60 8.57
N THR A 108 14.26 26.28 9.87
CA THR A 108 15.15 26.88 10.88
C THR A 108 16.62 26.57 10.59
N THR A 109 16.90 25.40 10.03
CA THR A 109 18.25 24.95 9.69
C THR A 109 18.62 25.17 8.22
N ARG A 110 17.66 25.63 7.40
CA ARG A 110 17.77 25.75 5.93
C ARG A 110 18.05 24.42 5.24
N THR A 111 17.66 23.31 5.86
CA THR A 111 17.79 21.95 5.30
C THR A 111 16.68 21.69 4.29
N PRO A 112 16.94 21.10 3.12
CA PRO A 112 15.94 20.70 2.15
C PRO A 112 14.83 19.82 2.76
N PHE A 113 13.57 20.02 2.34
CA PHE A 113 12.42 19.31 2.87
C PHE A 113 11.61 18.66 1.76
N VAL A 114 11.46 17.35 1.85
CA VAL A 114 10.62 16.52 0.97
C VAL A 114 9.45 15.96 1.77
N ALA A 115 8.30 15.77 1.12
CA ALA A 115 7.17 15.08 1.74
C ALA A 115 6.55 14.05 0.79
N THR A 116 6.11 12.90 1.31
CA THR A 116 5.37 11.91 0.52
C THR A 116 3.90 11.86 0.92
N TYR A 117 3.02 12.06 -0.06
CA TYR A 117 1.60 11.77 0.07
C TYR A 117 1.35 10.26 -0.08
N HIS A 118 0.95 9.62 1.01
CA HIS A 118 0.61 8.19 1.04
C HIS A 118 -0.89 7.90 0.86
N GLY A 119 -1.69 8.93 0.64
CA GLY A 119 -3.14 8.80 0.48
C GLY A 119 -3.80 10.11 0.09
N VAL A 120 -5.06 10.01 -0.31
CA VAL A 120 -5.91 11.17 -0.62
C VAL A 120 -6.50 11.71 0.67
N TYR A 121 -6.29 12.98 0.95
CA TYR A 121 -6.75 13.64 2.16
C TYR A 121 -7.88 14.62 1.83
N LYS A 122 -9.12 14.14 1.84
CA LYS A 122 -10.30 15.01 1.63
C LYS A 122 -10.35 16.13 2.69
N ALA A 123 -10.54 17.37 2.25
CA ALA A 123 -10.69 18.52 3.10
C ALA A 123 -12.16 18.97 3.11
N GLN A 124 -12.83 18.83 4.25
CA GLN A 124 -14.22 19.28 4.45
C GLN A 124 -14.35 20.74 4.90
N SER A 125 -13.21 21.42 5.18
CA SER A 125 -13.16 22.81 5.61
C SER A 125 -11.84 23.47 5.21
N GLY A 126 -11.81 24.81 5.17
CA GLY A 126 -10.59 25.58 4.90
C GLY A 126 -9.46 25.29 5.91
N LEU A 127 -9.79 25.12 7.20
CA LEU A 127 -8.81 24.74 8.22
C LEU A 127 -8.22 23.34 7.96
N LYS A 128 -9.05 22.40 7.51
CA LYS A 128 -8.59 21.05 7.16
C LYS A 128 -7.70 21.08 5.92
N ARG A 129 -8.04 21.90 4.92
CA ARG A 129 -7.21 22.12 3.72
C ARG A 129 -5.86 22.71 4.11
N TRP A 130 -5.85 23.75 4.95
CA TRP A 130 -4.62 24.36 5.47
C TRP A 130 -3.74 23.33 6.21
N TYR A 131 -4.36 22.48 7.05
CA TYR A 131 -3.67 21.41 7.76
C TYR A 131 -3.07 20.38 6.78
N ASN A 132 -3.81 19.95 5.76
CA ASN A 132 -3.31 19.01 4.76
C ASN A 132 -2.18 19.62 3.91
N ALA A 133 -2.24 20.92 3.63
CA ALA A 133 -1.26 21.65 2.82
C ALA A 133 0.16 21.68 3.43
N VAL A 134 0.36 21.31 4.70
CA VAL A 134 1.72 21.23 5.26
C VAL A 134 2.63 20.33 4.44
N MET A 135 2.07 19.26 3.85
CA MET A 135 2.82 18.31 3.02
C MET A 135 3.27 18.88 1.67
N THR A 136 2.69 20.03 1.23
CA THR A 136 3.05 20.67 -0.05
C THR A 136 3.97 21.88 0.10
N ARG A 137 4.40 22.19 1.33
CA ARG A 137 5.20 23.39 1.63
C ARG A 137 6.71 23.19 1.60
N GLY A 138 7.16 22.00 1.20
CA GLY A 138 8.59 21.65 1.06
C GLY A 138 9.14 21.97 -0.33
N ASP A 139 10.34 21.52 -0.59
CA ASP A 139 11.05 21.69 -1.87
C ASP A 139 10.50 20.76 -2.94
N LEU A 140 10.14 19.52 -2.56
CA LEU A 140 9.58 18.52 -3.43
C LEU A 140 8.49 17.73 -2.70
N VAL A 141 7.46 17.35 -3.45
CA VAL A 141 6.38 16.47 -3.01
C VAL A 141 6.41 15.19 -3.84
N ILE A 142 6.34 14.06 -3.18
CA ILE A 142 6.23 12.74 -3.82
C ILE A 142 4.78 12.27 -3.67
N ALA A 143 4.11 11.99 -4.78
CA ALA A 143 2.83 11.28 -4.83
C ALA A 143 3.07 9.79 -5.11
N ASN A 144 2.34 8.91 -4.45
CA ASN A 144 2.52 7.45 -4.60
C ASN A 144 1.77 6.85 -5.80
N SER A 145 1.10 7.68 -6.60
CA SER A 145 0.37 7.32 -7.83
C SER A 145 0.01 8.59 -8.62
N GLU A 146 -0.34 8.47 -9.88
CA GLU A 146 -0.87 9.58 -10.67
C GLU A 146 -2.23 10.05 -10.13
N TYR A 147 -3.05 9.13 -9.62
CA TYR A 147 -4.29 9.46 -8.93
C TYR A 147 -4.05 10.40 -7.72
N THR A 148 -3.06 10.07 -6.88
CA THR A 148 -2.67 10.93 -5.76
C THR A 148 -2.06 12.25 -6.25
N ARG A 149 -1.28 12.23 -7.32
CA ARG A 149 -0.71 13.43 -7.95
C ARG A 149 -1.81 14.38 -8.43
N ALA A 150 -2.77 13.88 -9.19
CA ALA A 150 -3.90 14.66 -9.65
C ALA A 150 -4.70 15.27 -8.50
N HIS A 151 -4.94 14.50 -7.43
CA HIS A 151 -5.60 15.01 -6.22
C HIS A 151 -4.81 16.16 -5.55
N VAL A 152 -3.49 16.01 -5.40
CA VAL A 152 -2.65 17.05 -4.78
C VAL A 152 -2.66 18.34 -5.59
N LEU A 153 -2.58 18.25 -6.92
CA LEU A 153 -2.68 19.41 -7.82
C LEU A 153 -4.03 20.11 -7.69
N ALA A 154 -5.13 19.35 -7.77
CA ALA A 154 -6.48 19.89 -7.69
C ALA A 154 -6.79 20.52 -6.32
N GLU A 155 -6.34 19.90 -5.23
CA GLU A 155 -6.65 20.35 -3.87
C GLU A 155 -5.80 21.55 -3.42
N HIS A 156 -4.52 21.60 -3.82
CA HIS A 156 -3.55 22.55 -3.28
C HIS A 156 -2.96 23.53 -4.30
N GLY A 157 -3.16 23.32 -5.61
CA GLY A 157 -2.68 24.23 -6.67
C GLY A 157 -1.16 24.47 -6.63
N ILE A 158 -0.37 23.45 -6.29
CA ILE A 158 1.09 23.58 -6.25
C ILE A 158 1.68 23.52 -7.65
N ASP A 159 2.91 24.04 -7.78
CA ASP A 159 3.68 23.95 -9.00
C ASP A 159 3.89 22.45 -9.39
N PRO A 160 3.47 22.03 -10.59
CA PRO A 160 3.66 20.65 -11.07
C PRO A 160 5.10 20.17 -11.08
N ASP A 161 6.09 21.06 -11.25
CA ASP A 161 7.52 20.72 -11.27
C ASP A 161 8.06 20.34 -9.89
N ARG A 162 7.33 20.70 -8.83
CA ARG A 162 7.61 20.32 -7.45
C ARG A 162 6.85 19.07 -7.00
N LEU A 163 6.18 18.39 -7.92
CA LEU A 163 5.40 17.19 -7.62
C LEU A 163 5.79 16.05 -8.56
N VAL A 164 6.36 14.99 -8.00
CA VAL A 164 6.79 13.79 -8.74
C VAL A 164 5.96 12.58 -8.30
N THR A 165 5.65 11.71 -9.25
CA THR A 165 5.02 10.42 -8.96
C THR A 165 6.09 9.35 -8.80
N ILE A 166 6.10 8.73 -7.62
CA ILE A 166 6.94 7.56 -7.34
C ILE A 166 6.03 6.47 -6.77
N PRO A 167 5.68 5.44 -7.57
CA PRO A 167 4.85 4.33 -7.13
C PRO A 167 5.45 3.61 -5.93
N ARG A 168 4.59 3.01 -5.11
CA ARG A 168 5.07 2.18 -3.99
C ARG A 168 5.70 0.90 -4.51
N GLY A 169 6.79 0.51 -3.86
CA GLY A 169 7.41 -0.79 -4.07
C GLY A 169 6.72 -1.92 -3.30
N ILE A 170 6.79 -3.11 -3.86
CA ILE A 170 6.53 -4.37 -3.18
C ILE A 170 7.84 -5.18 -3.10
N ASP A 171 7.94 -6.00 -2.06
CA ASP A 171 9.07 -6.92 -1.88
C ASP A 171 8.92 -8.10 -2.85
N LEU A 172 9.62 -8.02 -3.98
CA LEU A 172 9.60 -9.04 -5.02
C LEU A 172 10.28 -10.34 -4.60
N ALA A 173 11.15 -10.34 -3.60
CA ALA A 173 11.73 -11.57 -3.04
C ALA A 173 10.67 -12.32 -2.21
N ARG A 174 9.85 -11.59 -1.45
CA ARG A 174 8.73 -12.16 -0.71
C ARG A 174 7.59 -12.62 -1.64
N PHE A 175 7.23 -11.81 -2.65
CA PHE A 175 6.14 -12.10 -3.59
C PHE A 175 6.67 -12.67 -4.91
N ASP A 176 7.46 -13.75 -4.80
CA ASP A 176 7.89 -14.55 -5.95
C ASP A 176 7.34 -15.98 -5.85
N PRO A 177 6.52 -16.42 -6.84
CA PRO A 177 5.96 -17.75 -6.82
C PRO A 177 7.00 -18.88 -6.82
N ALA A 178 8.25 -18.59 -7.25
CA ALA A 178 9.34 -19.56 -7.23
C ALA A 178 9.77 -19.94 -5.81
N PHE A 179 9.64 -19.04 -4.84
CA PHE A 179 10.02 -19.28 -3.44
C PHE A 179 8.88 -19.79 -2.56
N VAL A 180 7.71 -20.02 -3.12
CA VAL A 180 6.58 -20.65 -2.39
C VAL A 180 6.58 -22.14 -2.67
N THR A 181 6.92 -22.95 -1.66
CA THR A 181 6.94 -24.41 -1.79
C THR A 181 5.53 -25.00 -1.85
N PRO A 182 5.36 -26.19 -2.47
CA PRO A 182 4.08 -26.90 -2.44
C PRO A 182 3.55 -27.15 -1.02
N ASP A 183 4.43 -27.47 -0.07
CA ASP A 183 4.06 -27.74 1.33
C ASP A 183 3.43 -26.52 2.01
N ARG A 184 3.91 -25.30 1.73
CA ARG A 184 3.30 -24.07 2.25
C ARG A 184 1.88 -23.86 1.72
N VAL A 185 1.66 -24.15 0.44
CA VAL A 185 0.34 -24.07 -0.19
C VAL A 185 -0.59 -25.13 0.39
N GLU A 186 -0.11 -26.37 0.58
CA GLU A 186 -0.88 -27.47 1.13
C GLU A 186 -1.23 -27.25 2.61
N ALA A 187 -0.28 -26.73 3.40
CA ALA A 187 -0.55 -26.34 4.79
C ALA A 187 -1.70 -25.31 4.87
N LEU A 188 -1.70 -24.32 3.98
CA LEU A 188 -2.76 -23.33 3.92
C LEU A 188 -4.09 -23.92 3.43
N ARG A 189 -4.04 -24.79 2.43
CA ARG A 189 -5.22 -25.51 1.93
C ARG A 189 -5.89 -26.32 3.05
N THR A 190 -5.10 -27.00 3.86
CA THR A 190 -5.58 -27.78 5.00
C THR A 190 -6.12 -26.87 6.11
N ALA A 191 -5.36 -25.84 6.52
CA ALA A 191 -5.78 -24.91 7.57
C ALA A 191 -7.09 -24.17 7.23
N TRP A 192 -7.30 -23.85 5.96
CA TRP A 192 -8.52 -23.21 5.47
C TRP A 192 -9.60 -24.20 5.07
N ASN A 193 -9.34 -25.51 5.24
CA ASN A 193 -10.24 -26.60 4.89
C ASN A 193 -10.75 -26.50 3.43
N ILE A 194 -9.86 -26.18 2.49
CA ILE A 194 -10.19 -26.01 1.06
C ILE A 194 -10.27 -27.38 0.40
N PRO A 195 -11.41 -27.74 -0.22
CA PRO A 195 -11.57 -29.05 -0.87
C PRO A 195 -10.66 -29.18 -2.11
N ALA A 196 -10.29 -30.42 -2.40
CA ALA A 196 -9.57 -30.77 -3.62
C ALA A 196 -10.54 -30.93 -4.79
N ASP A 197 -11.08 -29.80 -5.26
CA ASP A 197 -12.03 -29.72 -6.38
C ASP A 197 -11.52 -28.75 -7.46
N ASN A 198 -12.27 -28.66 -8.56
CA ASN A 198 -11.90 -27.84 -9.72
C ASN A 198 -12.53 -26.43 -9.71
N ARG A 199 -13.10 -25.98 -8.58
CA ARG A 199 -13.66 -24.64 -8.47
C ARG A 199 -12.56 -23.59 -8.59
N THR A 200 -12.87 -22.52 -9.28
CA THR A 200 -11.97 -21.36 -9.35
C THR A 200 -11.88 -20.68 -7.96
N ARG A 201 -10.68 -20.61 -7.41
CA ARG A 201 -10.41 -20.00 -6.09
C ARG A 201 -10.16 -18.51 -6.26
N ILE A 202 -11.02 -17.72 -5.65
CA ILE A 202 -11.03 -16.26 -5.74
C ILE A 202 -10.65 -15.71 -4.36
N LEU A 203 -9.54 -14.96 -4.24
CA LEU A 203 -9.06 -14.45 -2.96
C LEU A 203 -9.31 -12.95 -2.81
N LEU A 204 -10.01 -12.57 -1.76
CA LEU A 204 -10.06 -11.20 -1.25
C LEU A 204 -9.11 -11.10 -0.05
N ALA A 205 -7.98 -10.41 -0.24
CA ALA A 205 -7.01 -10.16 0.81
C ALA A 205 -7.21 -8.77 1.41
N GLY A 206 -7.63 -8.69 2.66
CA GLY A 206 -7.84 -7.41 3.32
C GLY A 206 -8.62 -7.54 4.62
N ARG A 207 -8.45 -6.56 5.51
CA ARG A 207 -9.17 -6.50 6.80
C ARG A 207 -10.69 -6.59 6.58
N LEU A 208 -11.38 -7.29 7.48
CA LEU A 208 -12.85 -7.31 7.47
C LEU A 208 -13.40 -5.95 7.92
N THR A 209 -13.53 -5.06 6.94
CA THR A 209 -14.08 -3.70 7.13
C THR A 209 -14.95 -3.34 5.93
N ARG A 210 -15.97 -2.49 6.14
CA ARG A 210 -16.91 -2.09 5.07
C ARG A 210 -16.23 -1.58 3.82
N ILE A 211 -15.15 -0.82 3.98
CA ILE A 211 -14.41 -0.25 2.85
C ILE A 211 -13.72 -1.29 1.95
N LYS A 212 -13.66 -2.57 2.38
CA LYS A 212 -13.08 -3.66 1.58
C LYS A 212 -14.12 -4.41 0.74
N GLY A 213 -15.42 -4.06 0.83
CA GLY A 213 -16.46 -4.47 -0.11
C GLY A 213 -16.91 -5.94 -0.02
N HIS A 214 -16.70 -6.63 1.11
CA HIS A 214 -17.07 -8.04 1.27
C HIS A 214 -18.56 -8.29 0.96
N LEU A 215 -19.46 -7.40 1.43
CA LEU A 215 -20.90 -7.53 1.19
C LEU A 215 -21.27 -7.38 -0.29
N THR A 216 -20.57 -6.54 -1.04
CA THR A 216 -20.72 -6.43 -2.50
C THR A 216 -20.41 -7.76 -3.18
N ILE A 217 -19.33 -8.45 -2.74
CA ILE A 217 -18.95 -9.75 -3.29
C ILE A 217 -19.93 -10.86 -2.88
N VAL A 218 -20.46 -10.84 -1.65
CA VAL A 218 -21.51 -11.79 -1.25
C VAL A 218 -22.76 -11.60 -2.14
N ALA A 219 -23.18 -10.37 -2.39
CA ALA A 219 -24.31 -10.06 -3.27
C ALA A 219 -24.04 -10.48 -4.73
N ALA A 220 -22.84 -10.26 -5.25
CA ALA A 220 -22.41 -10.70 -6.57
C ALA A 220 -22.41 -12.24 -6.69
N ALA A 221 -21.84 -12.92 -5.71
CA ALA A 221 -21.82 -14.39 -5.67
C ALA A 221 -23.23 -15.00 -5.59
N ARG A 222 -24.17 -14.34 -4.88
CA ARG A 222 -25.59 -14.74 -4.87
C ARG A 222 -26.21 -14.66 -6.27
N GLN A 223 -25.91 -13.59 -7.04
CA GLN A 223 -26.38 -13.49 -8.42
C GLN A 223 -25.79 -14.59 -9.32
N MET A 224 -24.49 -14.88 -9.19
CA MET A 224 -23.84 -15.97 -9.90
C MET A 224 -24.50 -17.32 -9.58
N ALA A 225 -24.74 -17.61 -8.30
CA ALA A 225 -25.39 -18.84 -7.86
C ALA A 225 -26.83 -18.94 -8.36
N ALA A 226 -27.60 -17.85 -8.38
CA ALA A 226 -28.95 -17.79 -8.93
C ALA A 226 -28.98 -18.05 -10.46
N ALA A 227 -27.89 -17.66 -11.18
CA ALA A 227 -27.68 -17.99 -12.59
C ALA A 227 -27.12 -19.40 -12.83
N GLY A 228 -27.10 -20.26 -11.81
CA GLY A 228 -26.64 -21.65 -11.89
C GLY A 228 -25.14 -21.85 -11.81
N ARG A 229 -24.35 -20.80 -11.58
CA ARG A 229 -22.89 -20.89 -11.46
C ARG A 229 -22.50 -21.29 -10.03
N ARG A 230 -21.77 -22.40 -9.92
CA ARG A 230 -21.28 -22.97 -8.65
C ARG A 230 -19.80 -23.35 -8.70
N ASP A 231 -19.14 -23.05 -9.79
CA ASP A 231 -17.77 -23.41 -10.13
C ASP A 231 -16.73 -22.43 -9.54
N PHE A 232 -17.03 -21.84 -8.38
CA PHE A 232 -16.15 -20.92 -7.67
C PHE A 232 -16.10 -21.18 -6.16
N LEU A 233 -15.01 -20.78 -5.53
CA LEU A 233 -14.81 -20.70 -4.09
C LEU A 233 -14.15 -19.36 -3.76
N ILE A 234 -14.83 -18.52 -3.00
CA ILE A 234 -14.32 -17.21 -2.59
C ILE A 234 -13.76 -17.31 -1.17
N LEU A 235 -12.55 -16.77 -0.98
CA LEU A 235 -11.82 -16.80 0.28
C LEU A 235 -11.62 -15.35 0.76
N PHE A 236 -12.13 -15.00 1.93
CA PHE A 236 -11.95 -13.73 2.60
C PHE A 236 -10.82 -13.88 3.63
N ALA A 237 -9.61 -13.44 3.28
CA ALA A 237 -8.42 -13.51 4.13
C ALA A 237 -8.11 -12.14 4.76
N GLY A 238 -8.25 -12.05 6.06
CA GLY A 238 -7.99 -10.85 6.86
C GLY A 238 -8.67 -10.93 8.22
N ASP A 239 -8.17 -10.17 9.18
CA ASP A 239 -8.75 -10.07 10.50
C ASP A 239 -9.78 -8.92 10.61
N ASP A 240 -10.57 -8.97 11.66
CA ASP A 240 -11.54 -7.92 12.01
C ASP A 240 -10.94 -6.84 12.93
N GLN A 241 -9.72 -7.03 13.40
CA GLN A 241 -9.03 -6.17 14.37
C GLN A 241 -9.87 -5.90 15.63
N GLY A 242 -10.60 -6.92 16.09
CA GLY A 242 -11.52 -6.82 17.22
C GLY A 242 -12.86 -6.13 16.89
N ARG A 243 -13.16 -5.88 15.61
CA ARG A 243 -14.43 -5.29 15.16
C ARG A 243 -15.41 -6.39 14.72
N THR A 244 -15.75 -7.27 15.65
CA THR A 244 -16.53 -8.49 15.40
C THR A 244 -17.88 -8.26 14.74
N GLY A 245 -18.51 -7.09 14.93
CA GLY A 245 -19.83 -6.78 14.38
C GLY A 245 -19.90 -6.85 12.84
N TYR A 246 -18.87 -6.37 12.12
CA TYR A 246 -18.86 -6.45 10.66
C TYR A 246 -18.57 -7.87 10.15
N ALA A 247 -17.70 -8.61 10.83
CA ALA A 247 -17.43 -10.01 10.49
C ALA A 247 -18.72 -10.86 10.64
N ALA A 248 -19.47 -10.65 11.72
CA ALA A 248 -20.78 -11.31 11.93
C ALA A 248 -21.81 -10.92 10.86
N GLU A 249 -21.84 -9.64 10.45
CA GLU A 249 -22.73 -9.18 9.37
C GLU A 249 -22.40 -9.86 8.03
N VAL A 250 -21.12 -9.99 7.69
CA VAL A 250 -20.67 -10.67 6.46
C VAL A 250 -21.05 -12.15 6.52
N GLN A 251 -20.83 -12.83 7.68
CA GLN A 251 -21.21 -14.23 7.84
C GLN A 251 -22.72 -14.41 7.71
N ALA A 252 -23.52 -13.59 8.38
CA ALA A 252 -24.97 -13.64 8.26
C ALA A 252 -25.47 -13.44 6.81
N ALA A 253 -24.79 -12.56 6.05
CA ALA A 253 -25.12 -12.37 4.64
C ALA A 253 -24.78 -13.60 3.77
N ILE A 254 -23.67 -14.30 4.07
CA ILE A 254 -23.29 -15.56 3.41
C ILE A 254 -24.33 -16.64 3.69
N ASP A 255 -24.74 -16.79 4.96
CA ASP A 255 -25.70 -17.79 5.41
C ASP A 255 -27.09 -17.54 4.76
N ALA A 256 -27.56 -16.29 4.81
CA ALA A 256 -28.83 -15.87 4.20
C ALA A 256 -28.86 -16.05 2.67
N ALA A 257 -27.71 -15.99 2.01
CA ALA A 257 -27.57 -16.24 0.57
C ALA A 257 -27.41 -17.72 0.22
N GLY A 258 -27.29 -18.63 1.20
CA GLY A 258 -27.05 -20.07 0.98
C GLY A 258 -25.68 -20.34 0.33
N LEU A 259 -24.65 -19.56 0.70
CA LEU A 259 -23.32 -19.57 0.07
C LEU A 259 -22.20 -20.10 0.98
N THR A 260 -22.52 -20.78 2.08
CA THR A 260 -21.55 -21.31 3.05
C THR A 260 -20.53 -22.27 2.45
N GLU A 261 -20.89 -22.99 1.37
CA GLU A 261 -19.98 -23.87 0.62
C GLU A 261 -19.18 -23.14 -0.48
N ALA A 262 -19.56 -21.91 -0.79
CA ALA A 262 -18.97 -21.12 -1.88
C ALA A 262 -18.14 -19.91 -1.40
N ILE A 263 -18.33 -19.48 -0.15
CA ILE A 263 -17.58 -18.36 0.45
C ILE A 263 -17.10 -18.76 1.84
N ARG A 264 -15.83 -18.49 2.15
CA ARG A 264 -15.23 -18.76 3.46
C ARG A 264 -14.53 -17.53 4.00
N ILE A 265 -14.76 -17.20 5.27
CA ILE A 265 -13.95 -16.26 6.03
C ILE A 265 -12.84 -17.09 6.69
N VAL A 266 -11.59 -16.90 6.22
CA VAL A 266 -10.45 -17.74 6.65
C VAL A 266 -9.59 -17.07 7.72
N GLY A 267 -9.93 -15.84 8.13
CA GLY A 267 -9.22 -15.12 9.18
C GLY A 267 -7.89 -14.51 8.71
N HIS A 268 -7.03 -14.20 9.66
CA HIS A 268 -5.70 -13.65 9.41
C HIS A 268 -4.81 -14.64 8.66
N CYS A 269 -3.99 -14.12 7.74
CA CYS A 269 -3.02 -14.91 6.99
C CYS A 269 -1.64 -14.24 7.02
N ASP A 270 -0.67 -14.92 7.64
CA ASP A 270 0.73 -14.46 7.67
C ASP A 270 1.46 -14.78 6.35
N ASP A 271 1.10 -15.89 5.72
CA ASP A 271 1.70 -16.36 4.48
C ASP A 271 0.89 -15.94 3.24
N MET A 272 0.82 -14.62 3.01
CA MET A 272 0.13 -14.08 1.84
C MET A 272 0.70 -14.57 0.49
N PRO A 273 2.02 -14.80 0.30
CA PRO A 273 2.53 -15.43 -0.91
C PRO A 273 1.92 -16.80 -1.19
N ALA A 274 1.82 -17.67 -0.17
CA ALA A 274 1.18 -18.97 -0.33
C ALA A 274 -0.34 -18.84 -0.62
N ALA A 275 -1.00 -17.86 0.02
CA ALA A 275 -2.41 -17.58 -0.23
C ALA A 275 -2.67 -17.15 -1.69
N TYR A 276 -1.84 -16.26 -2.24
CA TYR A 276 -1.94 -15.88 -3.65
C TYR A 276 -1.57 -17.06 -4.58
N LYS A 277 -0.60 -17.89 -4.21
CA LYS A 277 -0.28 -19.09 -5.02
C LYS A 277 -1.38 -20.14 -5.00
N LEU A 278 -2.14 -20.26 -3.91
CA LEU A 278 -3.31 -21.13 -3.77
C LEU A 278 -4.50 -20.62 -4.60
N ALA A 279 -4.68 -19.31 -4.71
CA ALA A 279 -5.76 -18.69 -5.47
C ALA A 279 -5.52 -18.74 -6.98
N ASP A 280 -6.59 -18.74 -7.79
CA ASP A 280 -6.57 -18.63 -9.24
C ASP A 280 -6.62 -17.17 -9.71
N LEU A 281 -7.27 -16.32 -8.92
CA LEU A 281 -7.33 -14.87 -9.12
C LEU A 281 -7.56 -14.15 -7.79
N ALA A 282 -7.25 -12.87 -7.72
CA ALA A 282 -7.53 -12.01 -6.57
C ALA A 282 -8.59 -10.96 -6.90
N ILE A 283 -9.32 -10.51 -5.86
CA ILE A 283 -10.30 -9.43 -6.00
C ILE A 283 -10.03 -8.32 -4.99
N LEU A 284 -10.27 -7.08 -5.42
CA LEU A 284 -10.10 -5.87 -4.59
C LEU A 284 -11.34 -4.96 -4.72
N PRO A 285 -12.49 -5.33 -4.11
CA PRO A 285 -13.76 -4.63 -4.26
C PRO A 285 -13.90 -3.43 -3.31
N THR A 286 -12.87 -2.59 -3.21
CA THR A 286 -12.87 -1.46 -2.27
C THR A 286 -13.97 -0.46 -2.62
N THR A 287 -14.67 0.05 -1.59
CA THR A 287 -15.74 1.06 -1.74
C THR A 287 -15.22 2.49 -1.64
N VAL A 288 -13.95 2.63 -1.28
CA VAL A 288 -13.24 3.92 -1.26
C VAL A 288 -11.98 3.84 -2.11
N PRO A 289 -11.60 4.92 -2.80
CA PRO A 289 -10.42 4.92 -3.66
C PRO A 289 -9.15 4.56 -2.90
N GLU A 290 -8.46 3.53 -3.35
CA GLU A 290 -7.10 3.24 -2.89
C GLU A 290 -6.13 4.27 -3.47
N SER A 291 -5.17 4.71 -2.69
CA SER A 291 -4.17 5.68 -3.18
C SER A 291 -3.18 5.07 -4.18
N PHE A 292 -2.92 3.76 -4.07
CA PHE A 292 -2.04 3.01 -4.96
C PHE A 292 -2.56 1.60 -5.23
N GLY A 293 -3.01 0.87 -4.17
CA GLY A 293 -3.55 -0.47 -4.31
C GLY A 293 -2.49 -1.58 -4.27
N ARG A 294 -1.65 -1.61 -3.24
CA ARG A 294 -0.69 -2.73 -3.03
C ARG A 294 -1.35 -4.10 -3.12
N ALA A 295 -2.56 -4.23 -2.58
CA ALA A 295 -3.33 -5.47 -2.63
C ALA A 295 -3.73 -5.92 -4.05
N ALA A 296 -3.57 -5.05 -5.07
CA ALA A 296 -3.69 -5.42 -6.48
C ALA A 296 -2.33 -5.77 -7.11
N VAL A 297 -1.23 -5.19 -6.62
CA VAL A 297 0.12 -5.44 -7.17
C VAL A 297 0.71 -6.76 -6.64
N GLU A 298 0.52 -7.08 -5.37
CA GLU A 298 1.02 -8.31 -4.74
C GLU A 298 0.57 -9.59 -5.46
N PRO A 299 -0.74 -9.80 -5.75
CA PRO A 299 -1.18 -10.96 -6.53
C PRO A 299 -0.66 -10.95 -7.97
N GLN A 300 -0.55 -9.79 -8.61
CA GLN A 300 0.07 -9.71 -9.94
C GLN A 300 1.54 -10.17 -9.90
N ALA A 301 2.32 -9.76 -8.89
CA ALA A 301 3.70 -10.25 -8.72
C ALA A 301 3.77 -11.77 -8.54
N MET A 302 2.72 -12.36 -7.96
CA MET A 302 2.54 -13.82 -7.83
C MET A 302 1.96 -14.49 -9.07
N GLY A 303 1.82 -13.77 -10.20
CA GLY A 303 1.26 -14.30 -11.44
C GLY A 303 -0.25 -14.56 -11.39
N ARG A 304 -0.99 -13.81 -10.57
CA ARG A 304 -2.45 -13.92 -10.48
C ARG A 304 -3.12 -12.68 -11.06
N PRO A 305 -4.08 -12.85 -11.98
CA PRO A 305 -4.89 -11.73 -12.45
C PRO A 305 -5.74 -11.16 -11.31
N VAL A 306 -6.14 -9.89 -11.45
CA VAL A 306 -6.88 -9.17 -10.40
C VAL A 306 -8.16 -8.57 -10.98
N ILE A 307 -9.27 -8.71 -10.26
CA ILE A 307 -10.44 -7.86 -10.49
C ILE A 307 -10.44 -6.77 -9.41
N ALA A 308 -10.47 -5.52 -9.80
CA ALA A 308 -10.41 -4.39 -8.87
C ALA A 308 -11.54 -3.39 -9.13
N SER A 309 -11.93 -2.64 -8.09
CA SER A 309 -12.88 -1.54 -8.26
C SER A 309 -12.32 -0.48 -9.20
N ASP A 310 -13.13 0.01 -10.15
CA ASP A 310 -12.75 1.03 -11.13
C ASP A 310 -12.70 2.42 -10.50
N HIS A 311 -11.78 2.64 -9.59
CA HIS A 311 -11.51 3.95 -9.00
C HIS A 311 -10.15 4.02 -8.28
N GLY A 312 -9.63 5.24 -8.13
CA GLY A 312 -8.39 5.50 -7.38
C GLY A 312 -7.13 4.99 -8.09
N GLY A 313 -6.02 4.89 -7.36
CA GLY A 313 -4.73 4.47 -7.90
C GLY A 313 -4.66 3.00 -8.35
N VAL A 314 -5.68 2.20 -8.05
CA VAL A 314 -5.72 0.81 -8.49
C VAL A 314 -5.93 0.71 -10.01
N THR A 315 -6.56 1.71 -10.65
CA THR A 315 -6.71 1.77 -12.11
C THR A 315 -5.37 1.96 -12.86
N GLU A 316 -4.33 2.35 -12.14
CA GLU A 316 -2.96 2.43 -12.68
C GLU A 316 -2.22 1.08 -12.54
N THR A 317 -2.59 0.29 -11.54
CA THR A 317 -1.92 -0.99 -11.23
C THR A 317 -2.56 -2.17 -11.93
N VAL A 318 -3.85 -2.12 -12.22
CA VAL A 318 -4.58 -3.11 -13.01
C VAL A 318 -4.92 -2.52 -14.38
N VAL A 319 -4.45 -3.16 -15.44
CA VAL A 319 -4.77 -2.79 -16.83
C VAL A 319 -5.91 -3.67 -17.30
N ASP A 320 -7.08 -3.06 -17.53
CA ASP A 320 -8.31 -3.79 -17.87
C ASP A 320 -8.14 -4.64 -19.12
N GLY A 321 -8.55 -5.91 -19.04
CA GLY A 321 -8.42 -6.91 -20.09
C GLY A 321 -6.99 -7.42 -20.35
N VAL A 322 -5.95 -6.86 -19.69
CA VAL A 322 -4.54 -7.19 -19.91
C VAL A 322 -3.89 -7.87 -18.70
N THR A 323 -4.01 -7.29 -17.50
CA THR A 323 -3.47 -7.86 -16.26
C THR A 323 -4.55 -8.30 -15.28
N GLY A 324 -5.80 -8.06 -15.63
CA GLY A 324 -6.98 -8.30 -14.84
C GLY A 324 -8.18 -7.53 -15.38
N TRP A 325 -9.13 -7.18 -14.53
CA TRP A 325 -10.35 -6.45 -14.91
C TRP A 325 -10.67 -5.36 -13.90
N LEU A 326 -11.33 -4.31 -14.40
CA LEU A 326 -11.92 -3.28 -13.56
C LEU A 326 -13.44 -3.50 -13.48
N ALA A 327 -13.98 -3.41 -12.26
CA ALA A 327 -15.41 -3.58 -11.99
C ALA A 327 -15.99 -2.32 -11.34
N PRO A 328 -17.25 -1.94 -11.62
CA PRO A 328 -17.87 -0.77 -11.03
C PRO A 328 -17.91 -0.85 -9.49
N VAL A 329 -17.76 0.30 -8.84
CA VAL A 329 -17.75 0.42 -7.38
C VAL A 329 -19.13 0.08 -6.82
N GLU A 330 -19.18 -0.80 -5.81
CA GLU A 330 -20.42 -1.17 -5.10
C GLU A 330 -21.56 -1.66 -6.03
N ASP A 331 -21.20 -2.23 -7.19
CA ASP A 331 -22.17 -2.82 -8.14
C ASP A 331 -22.06 -4.36 -8.16
N PRO A 332 -22.92 -5.09 -7.42
CA PRO A 332 -22.90 -6.54 -7.40
C PRO A 332 -23.07 -7.19 -8.77
N GLN A 333 -23.84 -6.57 -9.69
CA GLN A 333 -24.05 -7.10 -11.04
C GLN A 333 -22.76 -6.99 -11.88
N GLY A 334 -22.09 -5.85 -11.84
CA GLY A 334 -20.79 -5.65 -12.51
C GLY A 334 -19.71 -6.58 -11.97
N TRP A 335 -19.68 -6.79 -10.65
CA TRP A 335 -18.75 -7.75 -10.01
C TRP A 335 -19.04 -9.19 -10.40
N ALA A 336 -20.33 -9.60 -10.43
CA ALA A 336 -20.71 -10.93 -10.89
C ALA A 336 -20.28 -11.17 -12.34
N ALA A 337 -20.54 -10.22 -13.23
CA ALA A 337 -20.13 -10.29 -14.63
C ALA A 337 -18.59 -10.38 -14.80
N ALA A 338 -17.82 -9.59 -14.04
CA ALA A 338 -16.36 -9.64 -14.06
C ALA A 338 -15.81 -10.99 -13.56
N MET A 339 -16.35 -11.51 -12.45
CA MET A 339 -15.96 -12.82 -11.93
C MET A 339 -16.33 -13.96 -12.90
N ILE A 340 -17.51 -13.96 -13.49
CA ILE A 340 -17.93 -14.93 -14.51
C ILE A 340 -16.95 -14.86 -15.71
N ARG A 341 -16.67 -13.68 -16.25
CA ARG A 341 -15.70 -13.50 -17.35
C ARG A 341 -14.32 -14.07 -17.00
N ALA A 342 -13.85 -13.85 -15.76
CA ALA A 342 -12.58 -14.38 -15.30
C ALA A 342 -12.58 -15.91 -15.16
N ILE A 343 -13.68 -16.52 -14.74
CA ILE A 343 -13.85 -17.97 -14.64
C ILE A 343 -13.91 -18.60 -16.03
N ASP A 344 -14.72 -18.05 -16.94
CA ASP A 344 -14.94 -18.54 -18.29
C ASP A 344 -13.70 -18.41 -19.19
N LEU A 345 -12.78 -17.51 -18.85
CA LEU A 345 -11.47 -17.41 -19.53
C LEU A 345 -10.68 -18.73 -19.46
N GLY A 346 -10.93 -19.54 -18.45
CA GLY A 346 -10.25 -20.80 -18.22
C GLY A 346 -8.86 -20.65 -17.59
N PRO A 347 -8.31 -21.73 -17.00
CA PRO A 347 -7.09 -21.67 -16.20
C PRO A 347 -5.86 -21.26 -17.04
N GLY A 348 -5.72 -21.75 -18.28
CA GLY A 348 -4.57 -21.45 -19.15
C GLY A 348 -4.46 -19.96 -19.46
N LYS A 349 -5.53 -19.34 -19.94
CA LYS A 349 -5.53 -17.90 -20.27
C LYS A 349 -5.44 -16.99 -19.04
N ARG A 350 -5.99 -17.43 -17.88
CA ARG A 350 -5.77 -16.72 -16.61
C ARG A 350 -4.28 -16.72 -16.23
N LEU A 351 -3.59 -17.84 -16.43
CA LEU A 351 -2.16 -17.93 -16.17
C LEU A 351 -1.35 -17.01 -17.10
N GLU A 352 -1.67 -16.99 -18.40
CA GLU A 352 -1.05 -16.06 -19.37
C GLU A 352 -1.23 -14.58 -18.95
N MET A 353 -2.45 -14.19 -18.60
CA MET A 353 -2.76 -12.85 -18.08
C MET A 353 -1.98 -12.55 -16.80
N GLY A 354 -1.89 -13.52 -15.89
CA GLY A 354 -1.11 -13.42 -14.65
C GLY A 354 0.38 -13.20 -14.91
N GLU A 355 0.98 -13.87 -15.90
CA GLU A 355 2.39 -13.67 -16.29
C GLU A 355 2.64 -12.27 -16.86
N VAL A 356 1.69 -11.71 -17.63
CA VAL A 356 1.76 -10.31 -18.07
C VAL A 356 1.75 -9.35 -16.85
N GLY A 357 0.83 -9.59 -15.91
CA GLY A 357 0.76 -8.83 -14.65
C GLY A 357 2.04 -8.93 -13.83
N LYS A 358 2.61 -10.14 -13.71
CA LYS A 358 3.87 -10.40 -12.99
C LYS A 358 5.04 -9.62 -13.61
N LYS A 359 5.19 -9.66 -14.93
CA LYS A 359 6.22 -8.90 -15.63
C LYS A 359 6.09 -7.40 -15.37
N ARG A 360 4.87 -6.86 -15.46
CA ARG A 360 4.58 -5.45 -15.20
C ARG A 360 4.88 -5.07 -13.74
N ALA A 361 4.44 -5.88 -12.76
CA ALA A 361 4.69 -5.64 -11.34
C ALA A 361 6.19 -5.58 -11.03
N ARG A 362 6.97 -6.51 -11.60
CA ARG A 362 8.44 -6.54 -11.47
C ARG A 362 9.13 -5.33 -12.07
N GLN A 363 8.66 -4.84 -13.21
CA GLN A 363 9.26 -3.69 -13.89
C GLN A 363 8.96 -2.35 -13.19
N LEU A 364 7.72 -2.16 -12.72
CA LEU A 364 7.23 -0.84 -12.30
C LEU A 364 7.12 -0.68 -10.78
N TYR A 365 6.98 -1.78 -10.03
CA TYR A 365 6.54 -1.72 -8.63
C TYR A 365 7.48 -2.47 -7.67
N SER A 366 8.76 -2.63 -8.03
CA SER A 366 9.74 -3.18 -7.10
C SER A 366 10.14 -2.15 -6.03
N VAL A 367 10.53 -2.63 -4.84
CA VAL A 367 11.15 -1.78 -3.81
C VAL A 367 12.38 -1.08 -4.36
N ASP A 368 13.21 -1.78 -5.14
CA ASP A 368 14.42 -1.20 -5.73
C ASP A 368 14.12 -0.04 -6.68
N ALA A 369 13.09 -0.18 -7.55
CA ALA A 369 12.67 0.90 -8.45
C ALA A 369 12.13 2.11 -7.67
N MET A 370 11.29 1.89 -6.64
CA MET A 370 10.80 2.95 -5.75
C MET A 370 11.95 3.66 -5.05
N CYS A 371 12.90 2.91 -4.49
CA CYS A 371 14.05 3.48 -3.79
C CYS A 371 14.95 4.25 -4.74
N ALA A 372 15.30 3.70 -5.91
CA ALA A 372 16.11 4.38 -6.91
C ALA A 372 15.48 5.71 -7.35
N ALA A 373 14.18 5.72 -7.65
CA ALA A 373 13.45 6.94 -7.99
C ALA A 373 13.42 7.96 -6.83
N THR A 374 13.31 7.47 -5.59
CA THR A 374 13.32 8.35 -4.41
C THR A 374 14.71 8.99 -4.19
N LEU A 375 15.78 8.22 -4.36
CA LEU A 375 17.15 8.74 -4.25
C LEU A 375 17.44 9.77 -5.35
N ALA A 376 17.02 9.52 -6.59
CA ALA A 376 17.13 10.49 -7.69
C ALA A 376 16.33 11.78 -7.41
N ALA A 377 15.16 11.67 -6.79
CA ALA A 377 14.40 12.84 -6.35
C ALA A 377 15.14 13.65 -5.26
N TYR A 378 15.86 12.98 -4.35
CA TYR A 378 16.71 13.66 -3.37
C TYR A 378 17.88 14.38 -4.03
N GLU A 379 18.59 13.73 -4.97
CA GLU A 379 19.69 14.34 -5.73
C GLU A 379 19.23 15.61 -6.43
N LYS A 380 18.09 15.57 -7.15
CA LYS A 380 17.48 16.73 -7.81
C LYS A 380 17.23 17.91 -6.84
N VAL A 381 16.72 17.62 -5.64
CA VAL A 381 16.46 18.67 -4.63
C VAL A 381 17.76 19.28 -4.09
N LEU A 382 18.79 18.48 -3.89
CA LEU A 382 20.08 18.94 -3.42
C LEU A 382 20.81 19.80 -4.46
N GLU A 383 20.73 19.40 -5.74
CA GLU A 383 21.32 20.16 -6.86
C GLU A 383 20.67 21.52 -7.03
N ALA A 384 19.34 21.60 -6.92
CA ALA A 384 18.59 22.86 -7.03
C ALA A 384 18.90 23.88 -5.91
N ARG A 385 19.58 23.45 -4.84
CA ARG A 385 19.96 24.31 -3.71
C ARG A 385 21.46 24.62 -3.61
N ARG A 386 22.26 24.09 -4.53
CA ARG A 386 23.68 24.48 -4.73
C ARG A 386 23.77 25.74 -5.55
#